data_37e0c26933469c40fd85f62a560d06e5
#
_entry.id   37e0c26933469c40fd85f62a560d06e5
#
_cell.length_a   1.000
_cell.length_b   1.000
_cell.length_c   1.000
_cell.angle_alpha   90.00
_cell.angle_beta   90.00
_cell.angle_gamma   90.00
#
_symmetry.space_group_name_H-M   'P 1'
#
loop_
_entity.id
_entity.type
_entity.pdbx_description
1 polymer ?
#
loop_
_entity_poly.entity_id
_entity_poly.type
_entity_poly.pdbx_seq_one_letter_code
_entity_poly.pdbx_strand_id
1 'polypeptide(L)'
;MESRLNMLNGHFQTQPTFNSGNVSAQSDDDVVLVAMARTAMTRSKKGAQKDTAPEAMLKPVLEDVLKKANNLDPKNVEEICIGNVLQPGAGATTSRMGQFLAGIPHTTPLMAMNRQCSSGL
;
A
#
# COMPACT_ATOMS: atom_id res chain seq x y z
N MET A 1 34.33 -18.24 -14.28
CA MET A 1 33.69 -17.93 -12.99
C MET A 1 33.89 -16.47 -12.54
N GLU A 2 35.05 -15.88 -12.84
CA GLU A 2 35.38 -14.48 -12.52
C GLU A 2 34.51 -13.42 -13.21
N SER A 3 34.01 -13.65 -14.43
CA SER A 3 33.20 -12.67 -15.16
C SER A 3 31.84 -12.38 -14.54
N ARG A 4 31.22 -13.37 -13.88
CA ARG A 4 29.93 -13.20 -13.16
C ARG A 4 30.09 -12.46 -11.84
N LEU A 5 31.21 -12.69 -11.14
CA LEU A 5 31.53 -11.96 -9.89
C LEU A 5 31.83 -10.50 -10.16
N ASN A 6 32.50 -10.18 -11.27
CA ASN A 6 32.76 -8.80 -11.67
C ASN A 6 31.50 -8.04 -12.10
N MET A 7 30.55 -8.73 -12.75
CA MET A 7 29.23 -8.16 -13.10
C MET A 7 28.39 -7.87 -11.85
N LEU A 8 28.41 -8.74 -10.84
CA LEU A 8 27.74 -8.54 -9.56
C LEU A 8 28.39 -7.40 -8.76
N ASN A 9 29.71 -7.33 -8.71
CA ASN A 9 30.42 -6.21 -8.05
C ASN A 9 30.13 -4.86 -8.72
N GLY A 10 29.97 -4.79 -10.04
CA GLY A 10 29.57 -3.57 -10.75
C GLY A 10 28.18 -3.09 -10.33
N HIS A 11 27.24 -4.00 -10.08
CA HIS A 11 25.88 -3.66 -9.62
C HIS A 11 25.85 -3.12 -8.17
N PHE A 12 26.78 -3.57 -7.32
CA PHE A 12 26.86 -3.08 -5.94
C PHE A 12 27.62 -1.75 -5.79
N GLN A 13 28.40 -1.36 -6.79
CA GLN A 13 29.19 -0.11 -6.74
C GLN A 13 28.44 1.12 -7.27
N THR A 14 27.36 0.94 -8.01
CA THR A 14 26.48 2.03 -8.44
C THR A 14 25.28 2.18 -7.48
N GLN A 15 25.56 2.42 -6.20
CA GLN A 15 24.53 2.98 -5.33
C GLN A 15 24.31 4.43 -5.76
N PRO A 16 23.09 4.83 -6.15
CA PRO A 16 22.82 6.26 -6.30
C PRO A 16 23.12 6.91 -4.96
N THR A 17 24.08 7.80 -4.93
CA THR A 17 24.33 8.64 -3.77
C THR A 17 23.06 9.46 -3.55
N PHE A 18 22.29 9.08 -2.56
CA PHE A 18 21.14 9.86 -2.12
C PHE A 18 21.71 11.15 -1.53
N ASN A 19 21.81 12.17 -2.37
CA ASN A 19 22.28 13.48 -1.95
C ASN A 19 21.11 14.16 -1.22
N SER A 20 21.06 14.04 0.10
CA SER A 20 20.05 14.63 0.97
C SER A 20 20.05 16.17 0.97
N GLY A 21 20.81 16.80 0.10
CA GLY A 21 21.01 18.25 0.05
C GLY A 21 20.21 19.01 -1.01
N ASN A 22 19.57 18.33 -1.97
CA ASN A 22 18.71 18.98 -2.94
C ASN A 22 17.28 18.43 -2.82
N VAL A 23 16.48 19.05 -1.96
CA VAL A 23 15.04 19.08 -2.19
C VAL A 23 14.87 19.85 -3.49
N SER A 24 14.68 19.12 -4.61
CA SER A 24 14.37 19.72 -5.90
C SER A 24 13.18 20.68 -5.72
N ALA A 25 13.21 21.80 -6.44
CA ALA A 25 12.07 22.71 -6.47
C ALA A 25 10.80 21.88 -6.76
N GLN A 26 9.75 22.08 -5.96
CA GLN A 26 8.46 21.43 -6.11
C GLN A 26 7.96 21.64 -7.54
N SER A 27 7.62 20.54 -8.22
CA SER A 27 7.04 20.57 -9.56
C SER A 27 5.57 20.19 -9.48
N ASP A 28 4.75 20.73 -10.38
CA ASP A 28 3.34 20.36 -10.49
C ASP A 28 3.13 18.88 -10.88
N ASP A 29 4.17 18.24 -11.42
CA ASP A 29 4.19 16.81 -11.79
C ASP A 29 4.67 15.89 -10.65
N ASP A 30 4.96 16.42 -9.47
CA ASP A 30 5.43 15.62 -8.35
C ASP A 30 4.33 14.73 -7.79
N VAL A 31 4.65 13.44 -7.56
CA VAL A 31 3.76 12.52 -6.85
C VAL A 31 3.83 12.80 -5.35
N VAL A 32 2.70 13.05 -4.73
CA VAL A 32 2.60 13.43 -3.33
C VAL A 32 1.73 12.47 -2.51
N LEU A 33 2.01 12.34 -1.22
CA LEU A 33 1.17 11.65 -0.26
C LEU A 33 0.16 12.63 0.33
N VAL A 34 -1.13 12.46 0.01
CA VAL A 34 -2.20 13.37 0.44
C VAL A 34 -2.77 13.00 1.80
N ALA A 35 -2.95 11.71 2.09
CA ALA A 35 -3.54 11.24 3.33
C ALA A 35 -2.97 9.91 3.78
N MET A 36 -3.00 9.67 5.09
CA MET A 36 -2.54 8.43 5.70
C MET A 36 -3.50 7.99 6.80
N ALA A 37 -3.74 6.68 6.91
CA ALA A 37 -4.53 6.08 7.97
C ALA A 37 -4.06 4.67 8.30
N ARG A 38 -4.36 4.20 9.50
CA ARG A 38 -4.17 2.81 9.92
C ARG A 38 -5.16 2.41 11.00
N THR A 39 -5.42 1.14 11.14
CA THR A 39 -6.13 0.60 12.30
C THR A 39 -5.25 0.61 13.54
N ALA A 40 -5.85 0.47 14.71
CA ALA A 40 -5.13 0.19 15.94
C ALA A 40 -4.40 -1.17 15.84
N MET A 41 -3.25 -1.30 16.46
CA MET A 41 -2.57 -2.58 16.66
C MET A 41 -3.04 -3.19 17.96
N THR A 42 -3.45 -4.46 17.92
CA THR A 42 -3.92 -5.19 19.10
C THR A 42 -3.15 -6.49 19.28
N ARG A 43 -3.19 -7.03 20.50
CA ARG A 43 -2.52 -8.31 20.78
C ARG A 43 -3.13 -9.44 19.94
N SER A 44 -2.29 -10.17 19.24
CA SER A 44 -2.72 -11.32 18.44
C SER A 44 -3.48 -12.34 19.30
N LYS A 45 -4.56 -12.91 18.76
CA LYS A 45 -5.42 -13.93 19.37
C LYS A 45 -6.14 -13.54 20.67
N LYS A 46 -5.83 -12.39 21.27
CA LYS A 46 -6.38 -11.95 22.58
C LYS A 46 -6.86 -10.49 22.57
N GLY A 47 -6.48 -9.70 21.59
CA GLY A 47 -6.87 -8.29 21.48
C GLY A 47 -8.29 -8.09 20.96
N ALA A 48 -8.77 -6.86 20.98
CA ALA A 48 -10.12 -6.50 20.56
C ALA A 48 -10.44 -6.85 19.09
N GLN A 49 -9.41 -6.94 18.24
CA GLN A 49 -9.57 -7.25 16.80
C GLN A 49 -9.35 -8.74 16.47
N LYS A 50 -9.26 -9.62 17.47
CA LYS A 50 -8.94 -11.04 17.27
C LYS A 50 -9.90 -11.79 16.33
N ASP A 51 -11.15 -11.39 16.30
CA ASP A 51 -12.23 -12.00 15.51
C ASP A 51 -12.67 -11.07 14.34
N THR A 52 -11.96 -9.98 14.09
CA THR A 52 -12.31 -9.03 13.04
C THR A 52 -11.76 -9.51 11.70
N ALA A 53 -12.64 -9.68 10.72
CA ALA A 53 -12.26 -10.07 9.37
C ALA A 53 -11.42 -8.99 8.67
N PRO A 54 -10.47 -9.36 7.81
CA PRO A 54 -9.59 -8.41 7.13
C PRO A 54 -10.32 -7.34 6.32
N GLU A 55 -11.39 -7.71 5.63
CA GLU A 55 -12.23 -6.77 4.87
C GLU A 55 -12.92 -5.76 5.79
N ALA A 56 -13.33 -6.18 7.00
CA ALA A 56 -13.92 -5.30 8.00
C ALA A 56 -12.87 -4.34 8.60
N MET A 57 -11.60 -4.73 8.65
CA MET A 57 -10.51 -3.84 9.05
C MET A 57 -10.12 -2.85 7.94
N LEU A 58 -10.20 -3.28 6.68
CA LEU A 58 -9.85 -2.44 5.53
C LEU A 58 -10.85 -1.30 5.32
N LYS A 59 -12.15 -1.57 5.54
CA LYS A 59 -13.22 -0.58 5.37
C LYS A 59 -12.93 0.75 6.06
N PRO A 60 -12.77 0.84 7.39
CA PRO A 60 -12.56 2.11 8.08
C PRO A 60 -11.26 2.82 7.68
N VAL A 61 -10.24 2.08 7.24
CA VAL A 61 -9.00 2.69 6.75
C VAL A 61 -9.25 3.43 5.44
N LEU A 62 -9.93 2.80 4.49
CA LEU A 62 -10.28 3.42 3.21
C LEU A 62 -11.20 4.64 3.41
N GLU A 63 -12.22 4.51 4.25
CA GLU A 63 -13.13 5.63 4.58
C GLU A 63 -12.39 6.81 5.22
N ASP A 64 -11.47 6.55 6.16
CA ASP A 64 -10.68 7.59 6.84
C ASP A 64 -9.69 8.29 5.89
N VAL A 65 -9.06 7.54 4.98
CA VAL A 65 -8.19 8.10 3.95
C VAL A 65 -8.98 9.03 3.02
N LEU A 66 -10.14 8.60 2.52
CA LEU A 66 -10.98 9.43 1.66
C LEU A 66 -11.44 10.71 2.37
N LYS A 67 -11.83 10.60 3.64
CA LYS A 67 -12.21 11.74 4.45
C LYS A 67 -11.06 12.72 4.67
N LYS A 68 -9.86 12.22 5.01
CA LYS A 68 -8.66 13.04 5.21
C LYS A 68 -8.14 13.66 3.92
N ALA A 69 -8.38 13.02 2.78
CA ALA A 69 -8.12 13.57 1.45
C ALA A 69 -9.16 14.61 1.00
N ASN A 70 -9.57 15.49 1.91
CA ASN A 70 -10.55 16.54 1.67
C ASN A 70 -11.94 16.01 1.22
N ASN A 71 -12.40 14.91 1.80
CA ASN A 71 -13.63 14.23 1.43
C ASN A 71 -13.68 13.86 -0.07
N LEU A 72 -12.59 13.26 -0.55
CA LEU A 72 -12.48 12.82 -1.93
C LEU A 72 -13.67 11.91 -2.31
N ASP A 73 -14.33 12.23 -3.42
CA ASP A 73 -15.38 11.36 -3.96
C ASP A 73 -14.77 9.99 -4.30
N PRO A 74 -15.31 8.89 -3.77
CA PRO A 74 -14.82 7.54 -4.08
C PRO A 74 -14.73 7.20 -5.57
N LYS A 75 -15.51 7.88 -6.42
CA LYS A 75 -15.47 7.74 -7.88
C LYS A 75 -14.18 8.26 -8.51
N ASN A 76 -13.48 9.15 -7.81
CA ASN A 76 -12.22 9.73 -8.28
C ASN A 76 -11.00 8.89 -7.89
N VAL A 77 -11.21 7.75 -7.23
CA VAL A 77 -10.14 6.78 -6.96
C VAL A 77 -9.87 5.99 -8.24
N GLU A 78 -8.71 6.19 -8.82
CA GLU A 78 -8.33 5.57 -10.10
C GLU A 78 -7.89 4.12 -9.94
N GLU A 79 -7.18 3.79 -8.85
CA GLU A 79 -6.67 2.45 -8.60
C GLU A 79 -6.50 2.19 -7.09
N ILE A 80 -6.65 0.94 -6.69
CA ILE A 80 -6.34 0.45 -5.34
C ILE A 80 -5.30 -0.67 -5.43
N CYS A 81 -4.18 -0.48 -4.72
CA CYS A 81 -3.13 -1.49 -4.62
C CYS A 81 -3.02 -1.97 -3.17
N ILE A 82 -3.25 -3.25 -2.94
CA ILE A 82 -3.24 -3.85 -1.59
C ILE A 82 -2.09 -4.84 -1.45
N GLY A 83 -1.21 -4.57 -0.48
CA GLY A 83 -0.20 -5.53 -0.07
C GLY A 83 -0.74 -6.49 0.99
N ASN A 84 -0.63 -7.80 0.75
CA ASN A 84 -1.07 -8.83 1.70
C ASN A 84 -0.17 -10.06 1.60
N VAL A 85 0.24 -10.60 2.74
CA VAL A 85 1.17 -11.73 2.81
C VAL A 85 0.47 -13.02 3.25
N LEU A 86 -0.40 -12.95 4.25
CA LEU A 86 -0.88 -14.13 4.97
C LEU A 86 -2.10 -14.80 4.35
N GLN A 87 -2.87 -14.05 3.56
CA GLN A 87 -4.09 -14.58 2.95
C GLN A 87 -3.79 -15.27 1.61
N PRO A 88 -4.51 -16.35 1.26
CA PRO A 88 -4.38 -16.99 -0.03
C PRO A 88 -4.63 -16.01 -1.18
N GLY A 89 -3.85 -16.14 -2.28
CA GLY A 89 -3.96 -15.25 -3.43
C GLY A 89 -3.74 -13.77 -3.12
N ALA A 90 -2.83 -13.47 -2.16
CA ALA A 90 -2.58 -12.13 -1.64
C ALA A 90 -3.85 -11.40 -1.17
N GLY A 91 -4.89 -12.14 -0.81
CA GLY A 91 -6.14 -11.59 -0.30
C GLY A 91 -6.94 -10.78 -1.32
N ALA A 92 -6.84 -11.08 -2.62
CA ALA A 92 -7.50 -10.30 -3.67
C ALA A 92 -9.02 -10.19 -3.47
N THR A 93 -9.69 -11.31 -3.16
CA THR A 93 -11.14 -11.33 -2.93
C THR A 93 -11.54 -10.53 -1.69
N THR A 94 -10.84 -10.72 -0.57
CA THR A 94 -11.12 -9.98 0.68
C THR A 94 -10.84 -8.49 0.53
N SER A 95 -9.79 -8.12 -0.21
CA SER A 95 -9.50 -6.72 -0.54
C SER A 95 -10.62 -6.08 -1.37
N ARG A 96 -11.15 -6.82 -2.36
CA ARG A 96 -12.28 -6.36 -3.16
C ARG A 96 -13.57 -6.19 -2.34
N MET A 97 -13.83 -7.10 -1.39
CA MET A 97 -14.93 -6.94 -0.44
C MET A 97 -14.76 -5.66 0.41
N GLY A 98 -13.56 -5.42 0.93
CA GLY A 98 -13.24 -4.20 1.69
C GLY A 98 -13.46 -2.92 0.89
N GLN A 99 -13.09 -2.92 -0.40
CA GLN A 99 -13.35 -1.82 -1.32
C GLN A 99 -14.85 -1.50 -1.40
N PHE A 100 -15.68 -2.50 -1.61
CA PHE A 100 -17.14 -2.31 -1.72
C PHE A 100 -17.75 -1.86 -0.40
N LEU A 101 -17.29 -2.41 0.73
CA LEU A 101 -17.72 -1.99 2.06
C LEU A 101 -17.38 -0.52 2.36
N ALA A 102 -16.32 0.01 1.77
CA ALA A 102 -15.93 1.42 1.88
C ALA A 102 -16.63 2.34 0.87
N GLY A 103 -17.54 1.81 0.05
CA GLY A 103 -18.30 2.58 -0.93
C GLY A 103 -17.54 2.98 -2.20
N ILE A 104 -16.35 2.43 -2.42
CA ILE A 104 -15.58 2.69 -3.66
C ILE A 104 -16.18 1.83 -4.79
N PRO A 105 -16.46 2.42 -5.95
CA PRO A 105 -17.21 1.76 -7.01
C PRO A 105 -16.48 0.58 -7.63
N HIS A 106 -17.24 -0.30 -8.27
CA HIS A 106 -16.71 -1.47 -8.97
C HIS A 106 -15.85 -1.12 -10.20
N THR A 107 -16.02 0.08 -10.72
CA THR A 107 -15.23 0.62 -11.84
C THR A 107 -13.78 0.89 -11.46
N THR A 108 -13.48 1.14 -10.17
CA THR A 108 -12.12 1.30 -9.69
C THR A 108 -11.42 -0.07 -9.68
N PRO A 109 -10.34 -0.25 -10.47
CA PRO A 109 -9.56 -1.48 -10.44
C PRO A 109 -8.88 -1.68 -9.09
N LEU A 110 -8.69 -2.95 -8.73
CA LEU A 110 -7.97 -3.33 -7.51
C LEU A 110 -6.96 -4.42 -7.84
N MET A 111 -5.73 -4.20 -7.41
CA MET A 111 -4.67 -5.20 -7.46
C MET A 111 -4.27 -5.60 -6.04
N ALA A 112 -4.08 -6.89 -5.80
CA ALA A 112 -3.49 -7.41 -4.58
C ALA A 112 -2.15 -8.09 -4.90
N MET A 113 -1.14 -7.85 -4.06
CA MET A 113 0.19 -8.38 -4.29
C MET A 113 0.82 -8.91 -2.99
N ASN A 114 1.72 -9.86 -3.17
CA ASN A 114 2.56 -10.39 -2.10
C ASN A 114 4.04 -10.25 -2.48
N ARG A 115 4.74 -9.38 -1.80
CA ARG A 115 6.21 -9.22 -1.82
C ARG A 115 6.78 -9.38 -0.42
N GLN A 116 6.30 -10.34 0.33
CA GLN A 116 6.60 -10.61 1.74
C GLN A 116 6.41 -9.34 2.59
N CYS A 117 7.36 -9.02 3.47
CA CYS A 117 7.25 -7.91 4.43
C CYS A 117 7.03 -6.54 3.78
N SER A 118 7.45 -6.35 2.53
CA SER A 118 7.35 -5.08 1.79
C SER A 118 6.15 -5.04 0.84
N SER A 119 5.13 -5.87 1.05
CA SER A 119 3.97 -5.93 0.15
C SER A 119 3.18 -4.63 0.07
N GLY A 120 3.27 -3.76 1.08
CA GLY A 120 2.59 -2.47 1.12
C GLY A 120 3.40 -1.29 0.55
N LEU A 121 4.59 -1.54 -0.02
CA LEU A 121 5.46 -0.53 -0.63
C LEU A 121 5.35 -0.53 -2.14
#